data_be0d173b3bde93cd4821d3433ec31988
#
_entry.id   be0d173b3bde93cd4821d3433ec31988
#
_cell.length_a   1.000
_cell.length_b   1.000
_cell.length_c   1.000
_cell.angle_alpha   90.00
_cell.angle_beta   90.00
_cell.angle_gamma   90.00
#
_symmetry.space_group_name_H-M   'P 1'
#
loop_
_entity.id
_entity.type
_entity.pdbx_description
1 polymer ?
#
loop_
_entity_poly.entity_id
_entity_poly.type
_entity_poly.pdbx_seq_one_letter_code
_entity_poly.pdbx_strand_id
1 'polypeptide(L)'
;KTFEEIWERFEKGIKDGVIFSVDECYNEWTRHYDEKNEHYQWLHDRREMFLNPSNVESIYIRDLFQDTKMRESIHRRNIIENRPAADAYLATKAKALGAIVVTKEKYKAGSAQLPNVCEALGVRWISYDDFMEKLSVGM
;
A
#
# COMPACT_ATOMS: atom_id res chain seq x y z
N LYS A 1 -13.42 -20.10 -8.92
CA LYS A 1 -12.75 -19.34 -9.96
C LYS A 1 -11.34 -19.84 -10.21
N THR A 2 -10.92 -19.85 -11.47
CA THR A 2 -9.55 -20.21 -11.83
C THR A 2 -8.62 -19.04 -11.50
N PHE A 3 -7.32 -19.35 -11.38
CA PHE A 3 -6.29 -18.35 -11.17
C PHE A 3 -6.29 -17.29 -12.30
N GLU A 4 -6.47 -17.73 -13.55
CA GLU A 4 -6.52 -16.82 -14.70
C GLU A 4 -7.67 -15.82 -14.61
N GLU A 5 -8.84 -16.28 -14.18
CA GLU A 5 -10.01 -15.40 -14.01
C GLU A 5 -9.78 -14.36 -12.92
N ILE A 6 -9.16 -14.77 -11.80
CA ILE A 6 -8.81 -13.87 -10.71
C ILE A 6 -7.80 -12.83 -11.19
N TRP A 7 -6.79 -13.27 -11.94
CA TRP A 7 -5.76 -12.41 -12.50
C TRP A 7 -6.34 -11.39 -13.48
N GLU A 8 -7.25 -11.82 -14.34
CA GLU A 8 -7.94 -10.92 -15.28
C GLU A 8 -8.73 -9.84 -14.55
N ARG A 9 -9.39 -10.19 -13.46
CA ARG A 9 -10.13 -9.22 -12.64
C ARG A 9 -9.20 -8.23 -11.96
N PHE A 10 -8.06 -8.69 -11.50
CA PHE A 10 -7.03 -7.83 -10.93
C PHE A 10 -6.52 -6.82 -11.96
N GLU A 11 -6.16 -7.30 -13.15
CA GLU A 11 -5.70 -6.45 -14.25
C GLU A 11 -6.78 -5.45 -14.67
N LYS A 12 -8.04 -5.88 -14.73
CA LYS A 12 -9.14 -4.98 -15.04
C LYS A 12 -9.31 -3.91 -13.97
N GLY A 13 -9.19 -4.28 -12.71
CA GLY A 13 -9.26 -3.32 -11.60
C GLY A 13 -8.17 -2.25 -11.69
N ILE A 14 -6.96 -2.64 -12.08
CA ILE A 14 -5.87 -1.71 -12.32
C ILE A 14 -6.22 -0.76 -13.48
N LYS A 15 -6.66 -1.31 -14.59
CA LYS A 15 -7.01 -0.53 -15.78
C LYS A 15 -8.12 0.47 -15.51
N ASP A 16 -9.12 0.07 -14.72
CA ASP A 16 -10.27 0.91 -14.38
C ASP A 16 -9.98 1.91 -13.25
N GLY A 17 -8.78 1.89 -12.68
CA GLY A 17 -8.40 2.80 -11.59
C GLY A 17 -8.99 2.43 -10.23
N VAL A 18 -9.57 1.24 -10.09
CA VAL A 18 -10.13 0.75 -8.83
C VAL A 18 -9.03 0.17 -7.93
N ILE A 19 -8.01 -0.42 -8.54
CA ILE A 19 -6.85 -0.95 -7.85
C ILE A 19 -5.66 -0.07 -8.18
N PHE A 20 -5.00 0.46 -7.15
CA PHE A 20 -3.87 1.38 -7.33
C PHE A 20 -2.90 1.26 -6.16
N SER A 21 -1.76 1.87 -6.30
CA SER A 21 -0.74 1.95 -5.27
C SER A 21 -0.15 3.37 -5.27
N VAL A 22 1.02 3.55 -4.70
CA VAL A 22 1.67 4.85 -4.58
C VAL A 22 3.07 4.81 -5.17
N ASP A 23 3.56 5.97 -5.57
CA ASP A 23 4.86 6.16 -6.17
C ASP A 23 6.00 5.61 -5.30
N GLU A 24 5.88 5.74 -3.99
CA GLU A 24 6.88 5.23 -3.05
C GLU A 24 7.02 3.71 -3.13
N CYS A 25 5.91 2.98 -3.32
CA CYS A 25 5.96 1.54 -3.51
C CYS A 25 6.64 1.16 -4.82
N TYR A 26 6.37 1.91 -5.89
CA TYR A 26 7.03 1.70 -7.18
C TYR A 26 8.54 1.87 -7.05
N ASN A 27 8.97 2.95 -6.42
CA ASN A 27 10.39 3.24 -6.26
C ASN A 27 11.08 2.18 -5.40
N GLU A 28 10.43 1.71 -4.35
CA GLU A 28 10.96 0.66 -3.48
C GLU A 28 11.12 -0.66 -4.24
N TRP A 29 10.09 -1.08 -4.98
CA TRP A 29 10.11 -2.35 -5.68
C TRP A 29 11.10 -2.35 -6.86
N THR A 30 11.17 -1.26 -7.63
CA THR A 30 12.07 -1.18 -8.79
C THR A 30 13.54 -1.12 -8.40
N ARG A 31 13.88 -0.69 -7.17
CA ARG A 31 15.26 -0.73 -6.69
C ARG A 31 15.81 -2.15 -6.53
N HIS A 32 14.91 -3.12 -6.33
CA HIS A 32 15.30 -4.51 -6.08
C HIS A 32 15.39 -5.35 -7.36
N TYR A 33 14.96 -4.82 -8.50
CA TYR A 33 14.92 -5.57 -9.75
C TYR A 33 15.75 -4.90 -10.83
N ASP A 34 16.50 -5.71 -11.58
CA ASP A 34 17.18 -5.29 -12.80
C ASP A 34 16.12 -4.95 -13.86
N GLU A 35 16.40 -3.97 -14.73
CA GLU A 35 15.50 -3.56 -15.81
C GLU A 35 15.11 -4.71 -16.74
N LYS A 36 15.93 -5.75 -16.84
CA LYS A 36 15.66 -6.94 -17.64
C LYS A 36 14.79 -7.96 -16.91
N ASN A 37 14.55 -7.77 -15.61
CA ASN A 37 13.72 -8.68 -14.81
C ASN A 37 12.26 -8.50 -15.21
N GLU A 38 11.52 -9.61 -15.34
CA GLU A 38 10.10 -9.55 -15.73
C GLU A 38 9.23 -8.84 -14.70
N HIS A 39 9.59 -8.88 -13.41
CA HIS A 39 8.88 -8.11 -12.38
C HIS A 39 9.04 -6.61 -12.58
N TYR A 40 10.25 -6.15 -12.93
CA TYR A 40 10.48 -4.76 -13.26
C TYR A 40 9.65 -4.33 -14.47
N GLN A 41 9.62 -5.15 -15.52
CA GLN A 41 8.84 -4.86 -16.72
C GLN A 41 7.34 -4.80 -16.42
N TRP A 42 6.85 -5.72 -15.59
CA TRP A 42 5.46 -5.72 -15.18
C TRP A 42 5.09 -4.41 -14.45
N LEU A 43 5.94 -3.99 -13.52
CA LEU A 43 5.75 -2.74 -12.78
C LEU A 43 5.83 -1.53 -13.71
N HIS A 44 6.83 -1.50 -14.61
CA HIS A 44 7.02 -0.42 -15.56
C HIS A 44 5.81 -0.26 -16.49
N ASP A 45 5.26 -1.35 -16.98
CA ASP A 45 4.09 -1.34 -17.86
C ASP A 45 2.84 -0.81 -17.16
N ARG A 46 2.81 -0.85 -15.83
CA ARG A 46 1.70 -0.38 -15.00
C ARG A 46 2.06 0.84 -14.16
N ARG A 47 3.01 1.62 -14.62
CA ARG A 47 3.50 2.81 -13.88
C ARG A 47 2.37 3.74 -13.47
N GLU A 48 1.34 3.86 -14.29
CA GLU A 48 0.21 4.77 -14.07
C GLU A 48 -0.64 4.40 -12.84
N MET A 49 -0.62 3.15 -12.41
CA MET A 49 -1.36 2.77 -11.20
C MET A 49 -0.70 3.27 -9.91
N PHE A 50 0.55 3.72 -9.99
CA PHE A 50 1.31 4.20 -8.84
C PHE A 50 1.19 5.72 -8.76
N LEU A 51 0.34 6.18 -7.85
CA LEU A 51 -0.06 7.59 -7.77
C LEU A 51 0.94 8.43 -6.99
N ASN A 52 1.09 9.68 -7.42
CA ASN A 52 1.95 10.64 -6.73
C ASN A 52 1.25 11.19 -5.49
N PRO A 53 2.01 11.64 -4.46
CA PRO A 53 1.43 12.26 -3.28
C PRO A 53 0.70 13.56 -3.64
N SER A 54 -0.36 13.87 -2.89
CA SER A 54 -1.07 15.15 -2.97
C SER A 54 -0.79 15.98 -1.72
N ASN A 55 -1.15 17.29 -1.77
CA ASN A 55 -0.92 18.20 -0.64
C ASN A 55 -1.66 17.77 0.63
N VAL A 56 -2.86 17.22 0.51
CA VAL A 56 -3.64 16.79 1.67
C VAL A 56 -2.97 15.63 2.40
N GLU A 57 -2.26 14.78 1.67
CA GLU A 57 -1.53 13.65 2.26
C GLU A 57 -0.37 14.11 3.14
N SER A 58 0.28 15.22 2.76
CA SER A 58 1.34 15.82 3.58
C SER A 58 0.81 16.24 4.95
N ILE A 59 -0.43 16.73 5.00
CA ILE A 59 -1.09 17.10 6.25
C ILE A 59 -1.35 15.84 7.09
N TYR A 60 -1.82 14.77 6.49
CA TYR A 60 -2.07 13.50 7.18
C TYR A 60 -0.78 12.88 7.72
N ILE A 61 0.31 12.93 6.96
CA ILE A 61 1.62 12.46 7.42
C ILE A 61 2.10 13.28 8.62
N ARG A 62 1.96 14.60 8.55
CA ARG A 62 2.31 15.48 9.67
C ARG A 62 1.52 15.13 10.93
N ASP A 63 0.21 14.93 10.79
CA ASP A 63 -0.66 14.57 11.91
C ASP A 63 -0.26 13.21 12.51
N LEU A 64 0.06 12.25 11.65
CA LEU A 64 0.51 10.93 12.08
C LEU A 64 1.80 11.03 12.92
N PHE A 65 2.75 11.87 12.51
CA PHE A 65 4.02 12.04 13.22
C PHE A 65 3.92 12.94 14.46
N GLN A 66 2.79 13.61 14.68
CA GLN A 66 2.55 14.32 15.93
C GLN A 66 2.26 13.36 17.09
N ASP A 67 1.77 12.16 16.81
CA ASP A 67 1.67 11.11 17.81
C ASP A 67 3.08 10.57 18.07
N THR A 68 3.64 10.86 19.24
CA THR A 68 5.00 10.49 19.59
C THR A 68 5.25 8.99 19.53
N LYS A 69 4.30 8.20 20.04
CA LYS A 69 4.42 6.74 20.02
C LYS A 69 4.44 6.19 18.60
N MET A 70 3.55 6.68 17.76
CA MET A 70 3.48 6.26 16.36
C MET A 70 4.75 6.67 15.61
N ARG A 71 5.22 7.89 15.80
CA ARG A 71 6.46 8.37 15.19
C ARG A 71 7.66 7.52 15.56
N GLU A 72 7.80 7.21 16.84
CA GLU A 72 8.90 6.37 17.32
C GLU A 72 8.79 4.94 16.79
N SER A 73 7.59 4.39 16.72
CA SER A 73 7.35 3.05 16.19
C SER A 73 7.68 2.96 14.69
N ILE A 74 7.28 3.96 13.91
CA ILE A 74 7.61 4.03 12.48
C ILE A 74 9.12 4.15 12.29
N HIS A 75 9.76 5.02 13.05
CA HIS A 75 11.20 5.23 12.98
C HIS A 75 11.97 3.96 13.33
N ARG A 76 11.59 3.29 14.40
CA ARG A 76 12.20 2.02 14.81
C ARG A 76 12.06 0.96 13.72
N ARG A 77 10.89 0.85 13.12
CA ARG A 77 10.63 -0.11 12.06
C ARG A 77 11.51 0.16 10.83
N ASN A 78 11.63 1.42 10.43
CA ASN A 78 12.47 1.81 9.30
C ASN A 78 13.94 1.48 9.52
N ILE A 79 14.44 1.64 10.73
CA ILE A 79 15.85 1.37 11.08
C ILE A 79 16.09 -0.13 11.27
N ILE A 80 15.30 -0.77 12.15
CA ILE A 80 15.52 -2.16 12.57
C ILE A 80 15.16 -3.15 11.46
N GLU A 81 14.04 -2.95 10.81
CA GLU A 81 13.54 -3.84 9.77
C GLU A 81 14.00 -3.43 8.36
N ASN A 82 14.76 -2.34 8.25
CA ASN A 82 15.21 -1.79 6.98
C ASN A 82 14.07 -1.61 5.98
N ARG A 83 12.91 -1.15 6.46
CA ARG A 83 11.72 -0.91 5.66
C ARG A 83 11.57 0.57 5.40
N PRO A 84 11.40 0.99 4.12
CA PRO A 84 11.13 2.37 3.77
C PRO A 84 9.77 2.84 4.31
N ALA A 85 9.57 4.15 4.33
CA ALA A 85 8.36 4.78 4.84
C ALA A 85 7.16 4.68 3.89
N ALA A 86 7.18 3.79 2.91
CA ALA A 86 6.12 3.63 1.91
C ALA A 86 4.74 3.37 2.54
N ASP A 87 4.70 2.69 3.68
CA ASP A 87 3.45 2.38 4.37
C ASP A 87 2.67 3.64 4.76
N ALA A 88 3.37 4.68 5.24
CA ALA A 88 2.72 5.94 5.59
C ALA A 88 2.12 6.63 4.35
N TYR A 89 2.83 6.61 3.23
CA TYR A 89 2.33 7.17 1.97
C TYR A 89 1.12 6.39 1.45
N LEU A 90 1.17 5.07 1.55
CA LEU A 90 0.06 4.21 1.13
C LEU A 90 -1.20 4.49 1.96
N ALA A 91 -1.07 4.53 3.27
CA ALA A 91 -2.21 4.76 4.17
C ALA A 91 -2.80 6.17 4.01
N THR A 92 -1.96 7.19 3.84
CA THR A 92 -2.43 8.56 3.63
C THR A 92 -3.11 8.74 2.28
N LYS A 93 -2.64 8.06 1.23
CA LYS A 93 -3.31 8.05 -0.07
C LYS A 93 -4.70 7.40 0.06
N ALA A 94 -4.80 6.29 0.74
CA ALA A 94 -6.07 5.62 0.98
C ALA A 94 -7.04 6.55 1.75
N LYS A 95 -6.54 7.28 2.74
CA LYS A 95 -7.35 8.26 3.46
C LYS A 95 -7.86 9.36 2.53
N ALA A 96 -6.99 9.91 1.71
CA ALA A 96 -7.34 10.99 0.78
C ALA A 96 -8.40 10.57 -0.23
N LEU A 97 -8.37 9.32 -0.69
CA LEU A 97 -9.26 8.81 -1.72
C LEU A 97 -10.43 7.97 -1.19
N GLY A 98 -10.52 7.77 0.13
CA GLY A 98 -11.56 6.93 0.71
C GLY A 98 -11.42 5.47 0.34
N ALA A 99 -10.20 5.01 0.11
CA ALA A 99 -9.90 3.66 -0.33
C ALA A 99 -9.63 2.70 0.84
N ILE A 100 -9.61 1.41 0.53
CA ILE A 100 -9.30 0.35 1.48
C ILE A 100 -7.90 -0.16 1.20
N VAL A 101 -7.07 -0.27 2.24
CA VAL A 101 -5.71 -0.81 2.13
C VAL A 101 -5.75 -2.33 2.17
N VAL A 102 -5.02 -2.96 1.26
CA VAL A 102 -4.81 -4.42 1.25
C VAL A 102 -3.39 -4.71 1.73
N THR A 103 -3.25 -5.59 2.71
CA THR A 103 -1.94 -5.91 3.27
C THR A 103 -1.87 -7.36 3.75
N LYS A 104 -0.67 -7.94 3.72
CA LYS A 104 -0.39 -9.23 4.35
C LYS A 104 -0.03 -9.09 5.82
N GLU A 105 0.26 -7.88 6.26
CA GLU A 105 0.61 -7.63 7.64
C GLU A 105 -0.63 -7.68 8.54
N LYS A 106 -0.41 -7.95 9.82
CA LYS A 106 -1.48 -7.99 10.82
C LYS A 106 -1.31 -6.85 11.80
N TYR A 107 -2.43 -6.42 12.39
CA TYR A 107 -2.37 -5.47 13.49
C TYR A 107 -1.57 -6.06 14.64
N LYS A 108 -0.67 -5.26 15.22
CA LYS A 108 0.12 -5.65 16.38
C LYS A 108 0.22 -4.46 17.33
N ALA A 109 -0.38 -4.60 18.52
CA ALA A 109 -0.38 -3.52 19.51
C ALA A 109 1.04 -3.00 19.79
N GLY A 110 1.20 -1.69 19.80
CA GLY A 110 2.47 -1.03 20.06
C GLY A 110 3.45 -1.04 18.90
N SER A 111 3.03 -1.47 17.73
CA SER A 111 3.86 -1.52 16.51
C SER A 111 3.38 -0.51 15.47
N ALA A 112 4.16 -0.33 14.40
CA ALA A 112 3.83 0.47 13.24
C ALA A 112 3.67 -0.41 11.98
N GLN A 113 3.06 -1.58 12.12
CA GLN A 113 2.64 -2.37 10.98
C GLN A 113 1.64 -1.56 10.14
N LEU A 114 1.51 -1.87 8.86
CA LEU A 114 0.59 -1.12 8.00
C LEU A 114 -0.84 -1.05 8.57
N PRO A 115 -1.44 -2.14 9.11
CA PRO A 115 -2.73 -2.02 9.79
C PRO A 115 -2.74 -1.05 10.97
N ASN A 116 -1.65 -0.96 11.72
CA ASN A 116 -1.55 0.00 12.84
C ASN A 116 -1.61 1.44 12.32
N VAL A 117 -0.89 1.73 11.24
CA VAL A 117 -0.89 3.06 10.61
C VAL A 117 -2.28 3.39 10.08
N CYS A 118 -2.94 2.42 9.43
CA CYS A 118 -4.31 2.60 8.93
C CYS A 118 -5.28 2.94 10.05
N GLU A 119 -5.22 2.23 11.17
CA GLU A 119 -6.09 2.49 12.31
C GLU A 119 -5.84 3.86 12.92
N ALA A 120 -4.58 4.27 13.03
CA ALA A 120 -4.24 5.61 13.52
C ALA A 120 -4.81 6.73 12.64
N LEU A 121 -4.96 6.48 11.35
CA LEU A 121 -5.50 7.43 10.37
C LEU A 121 -7.00 7.27 10.12
N GLY A 122 -7.64 6.25 10.69
CA GLY A 122 -9.04 5.96 10.42
C GLY A 122 -9.29 5.36 9.04
N VAL A 123 -8.31 4.67 8.49
CA VAL A 123 -8.38 4.04 7.17
C VAL A 123 -8.75 2.57 7.33
N ARG A 124 -9.71 2.10 6.53
CA ARG A 124 -10.07 0.68 6.51
C ARG A 124 -8.98 -0.13 5.83
N TRP A 125 -8.80 -1.35 6.31
CA TRP A 125 -7.84 -2.28 5.72
C TRP A 125 -8.42 -3.69 5.73
N ILE A 126 -7.96 -4.51 4.77
CA ILE A 126 -8.33 -5.93 4.69
C ILE A 126 -7.07 -6.75 4.45
N SER A 127 -7.14 -8.04 4.80
CA SER A 127 -6.06 -8.95 4.54
C SER A 127 -5.94 -9.28 3.04
N TYR A 128 -4.76 -9.73 2.65
CA TYR A 128 -4.54 -10.21 1.29
C TYR A 128 -5.50 -11.36 0.95
N ASP A 129 -5.73 -12.28 1.89
CA ASP A 129 -6.63 -13.41 1.66
C ASP A 129 -8.07 -12.96 1.42
N ASP A 130 -8.57 -12.00 2.20
CA ASP A 130 -9.90 -11.43 2.02
C ASP A 130 -10.01 -10.72 0.67
N PHE A 131 -8.97 -10.03 0.26
CA PHE A 131 -8.93 -9.37 -1.04
C PHE A 131 -9.01 -10.39 -2.19
N MET A 132 -8.25 -11.47 -2.10
CA MET A 132 -8.28 -12.53 -3.10
C MET A 132 -9.66 -13.20 -3.17
N GLU A 133 -10.31 -13.38 -2.05
CA GLU A 133 -11.69 -13.88 -2.01
C GLU A 133 -12.66 -12.93 -2.72
N LYS A 134 -12.54 -11.63 -2.47
CA LYS A 134 -13.36 -10.62 -3.16
C LYS A 134 -13.14 -10.66 -4.67
N LEU A 135 -11.91 -10.82 -5.11
CA LEU A 135 -11.62 -10.97 -6.54
C LEU A 135 -12.26 -12.23 -7.12
N SER A 136 -12.29 -13.32 -6.35
CA SER A 136 -12.84 -14.59 -6.81
C SER A 136 -14.36 -14.53 -7.00
N VAL A 137 -15.07 -13.71 -6.23
CA VAL A 137 -16.54 -13.57 -6.34
C VAL A 137 -16.97 -12.39 -7.21
N GLY A 138 -16.02 -11.56 -7.63
CA GLY A 138 -16.32 -10.40 -8.49
C GLY A 138 -16.79 -9.19 -7.69
N MET A 139 -15.84 -8.47 -7.13
CA MET A 139 -16.13 -7.21 -6.44
C MET A 139 -16.51 -6.07 -7.40
#